data_d9d88b72c2e81f4ae49f7d586fc94735
#
_entry.id   d9d88b72c2e81f4ae49f7d586fc94735
#
_cell.length_a   1.000
_cell.length_b   1.000
_cell.length_c   1.000
_cell.angle_alpha   90.00
_cell.angle_beta   90.00
_cell.angle_gamma   90.00
#
_symmetry.space_group_name_H-M   'P 1'
#
loop_
_entity.id
_entity.type
_entity.pdbx_description
1 polymer ?
#
loop_
_entity_poly.entity_id
_entity_poly.type
_entity_poly.pdbx_seq_one_letter_code
_entity_poly.pdbx_strand_id
1 'polypeptide(L)'
;KFDEIYLSNFATINVLDLLRRIEGVGRVSNIGSRYYAMQIWVQPDRLANFGLTVQDLQTALKDQNRESAAGVLGQQPVTGLDITIPITTQGRLSSVGQFEDIVIRANPDGSLIRLKDVARVSLEASSYNTESGINGENAAVLGIYMLPGANAIEVAKAVKDAMKEISKNFPEGMSYEIPFDMTTYISQSIHEVYKTLFEALGLVILVVFLSLQNWRATLIPVIAVPISLIGTFGFMLIFGFSLNLLTMLGLILAIGIVVDDAIVVVENVERIMEEEHIGAYEATKKAMNGLTSALIATSLVLCAVFIPVSFLSGITGQLYRQFTVTIVVSVLISTVVALTLSPAMCALLLKPSDKKKKKHILFRYINHWLVTGNRKYSNLIQKAMMNPRRILSGFGIMLVIMFVISRFIPSSFMPQEDQGYFKVELELPEGATLE
;
A
#
# COMPACT_ATOMS: atom_id res chain seq x y z
N LYS A 1 37.29 10.08 1.96
CA LYS A 1 36.04 9.74 2.65
C LYS A 1 35.45 11.01 3.18
N PHE A 2 34.16 11.23 2.93
CA PHE A 2 33.42 12.39 3.45
C PHE A 2 33.03 12.12 4.91
N ASP A 3 33.00 13.17 5.72
CA ASP A 3 32.49 13.08 7.09
C ASP A 3 30.95 13.06 7.09
N GLU A 4 30.36 12.65 8.18
CA GLU A 4 28.91 12.51 8.32
C GLU A 4 28.18 13.87 8.21
N ILE A 5 28.79 14.96 8.73
CA ILE A 5 28.23 16.30 8.67
C ILE A 5 28.16 16.77 7.23
N TYR A 6 29.23 16.55 6.45
CA TYR A 6 29.26 16.89 5.04
C TYR A 6 28.20 16.12 4.25
N LEU A 7 28.11 14.79 4.45
CA LEU A 7 27.10 13.95 3.78
C LEU A 7 25.69 14.41 4.09
N SER A 8 25.39 14.68 5.35
CA SER A 8 24.08 15.15 5.80
C SER A 8 23.74 16.52 5.22
N ASN A 9 24.69 17.45 5.23
CA ASN A 9 24.49 18.80 4.67
C ASN A 9 24.35 18.75 3.15
N PHE A 10 25.17 17.97 2.46
CA PHE A 10 25.07 17.76 1.01
C PHE A 10 23.71 17.18 0.62
N ALA A 11 23.27 16.13 1.32
CA ALA A 11 21.98 15.51 1.08
C ALA A 11 20.81 16.49 1.27
N THR A 12 20.90 17.36 2.28
CA THR A 12 19.87 18.35 2.56
C THR A 12 19.79 19.42 1.48
N ILE A 13 20.93 19.94 1.03
CA ILE A 13 20.98 21.06 0.05
C ILE A 13 20.71 20.57 -1.37
N ASN A 14 21.31 19.43 -1.77
CA ASN A 14 21.35 19.01 -3.16
C ASN A 14 20.35 17.92 -3.52
N VAL A 15 19.85 17.16 -2.55
CA VAL A 15 18.99 15.98 -2.81
C VAL A 15 17.58 16.17 -2.28
N LEU A 16 17.44 16.58 -1.02
CA LEU A 16 16.19 16.59 -0.29
C LEU A 16 15.11 17.43 -0.98
N ASP A 17 15.43 18.65 -1.42
CA ASP A 17 14.47 19.55 -2.05
C ASP A 17 14.06 19.08 -3.47
N LEU A 18 14.93 18.37 -4.17
CA LEU A 18 14.61 17.79 -5.47
C LEU A 18 13.62 16.62 -5.29
N LEU A 19 13.84 15.78 -4.29
CA LEU A 19 12.95 14.66 -3.99
C LEU A 19 11.58 15.11 -3.49
N ARG A 20 11.50 16.23 -2.74
CA ARG A 20 10.23 16.80 -2.27
C ARG A 20 9.31 17.28 -3.38
N ARG A 21 9.86 17.63 -4.57
CA ARG A 21 9.10 18.11 -5.72
C ARG A 21 8.46 16.99 -6.55
N ILE A 22 8.79 15.74 -6.25
CA ILE A 22 8.24 14.58 -6.96
C ILE A 22 6.77 14.44 -6.58
N GLU A 23 5.92 14.29 -7.58
CA GLU A 23 4.48 14.08 -7.39
C GLU A 23 4.22 12.81 -6.55
N GLY A 24 3.35 12.92 -5.55
CA GLY A 24 3.04 11.84 -4.64
C GLY A 24 3.98 11.71 -3.43
N VAL A 25 5.09 12.44 -3.39
CA VAL A 25 5.94 12.55 -2.20
C VAL A 25 5.32 13.54 -1.22
N GLY A 26 5.04 13.10 0.00
CA GLY A 26 4.46 13.92 1.06
C GLY A 26 5.51 14.58 1.95
N ARG A 27 6.55 13.84 2.29
CA ARG A 27 7.64 14.32 3.15
C ARG A 27 8.94 13.61 2.81
N VAL A 28 10.01 14.37 2.81
CA VAL A 28 11.38 13.83 2.84
C VAL A 28 12.05 14.35 4.10
N SER A 29 12.59 13.45 4.92
CA SER A 29 13.32 13.80 6.15
C SER A 29 14.70 13.18 6.13
N ASN A 30 15.69 13.95 6.58
CA ASN A 30 17.02 13.46 6.84
C ASN A 30 17.04 12.87 8.26
N ILE A 31 17.18 11.56 8.35
CA ILE A 31 17.14 10.79 9.61
C ILE A 31 18.57 10.76 10.17
N GLY A 32 18.74 11.17 11.43
CA GLY A 32 20.09 11.31 12.01
C GLY A 32 20.86 12.50 11.47
N SER A 33 20.14 13.57 11.02
CA SER A 33 20.78 14.71 10.37
C SER A 33 21.71 15.49 11.29
N ARG A 34 22.90 15.76 10.79
CA ARG A 34 23.89 16.66 11.39
C ARG A 34 24.13 17.82 10.43
N TYR A 35 23.73 19.02 10.82
CA TYR A 35 23.95 20.24 10.02
C TYR A 35 25.14 20.99 10.58
N TYR A 36 25.87 21.70 9.72
CA TYR A 36 26.88 22.64 10.19
C TYR A 36 26.26 23.75 11.03
N ALA A 37 26.82 24.00 12.18
CA ALA A 37 26.47 25.12 13.06
C ALA A 37 27.72 25.70 13.70
N MET A 38 27.66 26.99 13.99
CA MET A 38 28.67 27.62 14.84
C MET A 38 28.40 27.22 16.29
N GLN A 39 29.18 26.29 16.81
CA GLN A 39 29.12 25.86 18.19
C GLN A 39 29.93 26.84 19.05
N ILE A 40 29.31 27.33 20.10
CA ILE A 40 29.91 28.30 21.04
C ILE A 40 30.01 27.61 22.39
N TRP A 41 31.20 27.11 22.69
CA TRP A 41 31.51 26.41 23.93
C TRP A 41 31.91 27.41 24.99
N VAL A 42 30.94 27.82 25.81
CA VAL A 42 31.13 28.83 26.85
C VAL A 42 32.00 28.28 27.98
N GLN A 43 32.92 29.08 28.48
CA GLN A 43 33.77 28.78 29.64
C GLN A 43 33.24 29.52 30.86
N PRO A 44 32.53 28.83 31.79
CA PRO A 44 31.84 29.46 32.92
C PRO A 44 32.76 30.26 33.82
N ASP A 45 33.98 29.77 34.08
CA ASP A 45 34.95 30.45 34.93
C ASP A 45 35.39 31.78 34.35
N ARG A 46 35.59 31.85 33.03
CA ARG A 46 35.95 33.12 32.34
C ARG A 46 34.78 34.10 32.33
N LEU A 47 33.56 33.60 32.10
CA LEU A 47 32.36 34.44 32.23
C LEU A 47 32.26 35.08 33.63
N ALA A 48 32.42 34.27 34.64
CA ALA A 48 32.36 34.76 36.04
C ALA A 48 33.45 35.80 36.33
N ASN A 49 34.68 35.56 35.82
CA ASN A 49 35.79 36.50 36.03
C ASN A 49 35.55 37.88 35.39
N PHE A 50 34.84 37.92 34.26
CA PHE A 50 34.44 39.15 33.59
C PHE A 50 33.09 39.71 34.07
N GLY A 51 32.41 39.04 35.01
CA GLY A 51 31.09 39.41 35.49
C GLY A 51 30.03 39.44 34.37
N LEU A 52 30.09 38.46 33.48
CA LEU A 52 29.19 38.29 32.35
C LEU A 52 28.27 37.09 32.61
N THR A 53 27.10 37.15 32.01
CA THR A 53 26.08 36.09 32.06
C THR A 53 25.93 35.48 30.65
N VAL A 54 25.34 34.26 30.57
CA VAL A 54 24.99 33.64 29.29
C VAL A 54 24.03 34.53 28.49
N GLN A 55 23.17 35.26 29.20
CA GLN A 55 22.22 36.18 28.56
C GLN A 55 22.92 37.34 27.84
N ASP A 56 24.05 37.85 28.37
CA ASP A 56 24.85 38.90 27.72
C ASP A 56 25.45 38.37 26.40
N LEU A 57 25.92 37.13 26.40
CA LEU A 57 26.38 36.45 25.17
C LEU A 57 25.27 36.32 24.14
N GLN A 58 24.11 35.82 24.55
CA GLN A 58 22.96 35.66 23.67
C GLN A 58 22.52 36.98 23.06
N THR A 59 22.50 38.06 23.85
CA THR A 59 22.14 39.38 23.38
C THR A 59 23.17 39.91 22.36
N ALA A 60 24.46 39.80 22.66
CA ALA A 60 25.53 40.23 21.75
C ALA A 60 25.51 39.46 20.42
N LEU A 61 25.29 38.14 20.48
CA LEU A 61 25.13 37.28 19.29
C LEU A 61 23.93 37.71 18.46
N LYS A 62 22.78 37.92 19.08
CA LYS A 62 21.54 38.32 18.40
C LYS A 62 21.64 39.66 17.77
N ASP A 63 22.32 40.60 18.39
CA ASP A 63 22.46 41.97 17.90
C ASP A 63 23.48 42.12 16.76
N GLN A 64 24.58 41.33 16.79
CA GLN A 64 25.64 41.44 15.82
C GLN A 64 25.55 40.38 14.67
N ASN A 65 24.80 39.32 14.86
CA ASN A 65 24.58 38.29 13.83
C ASN A 65 23.17 38.42 13.22
N ARG A 66 22.82 39.58 12.70
CA ARG A 66 21.54 39.82 12.04
C ARG A 66 21.72 40.50 10.69
N GLU A 67 20.81 40.25 9.81
CA GLU A 67 20.68 40.95 8.55
C GLU A 67 19.85 42.22 8.78
N SER A 68 20.39 43.37 8.42
CA SER A 68 19.72 44.66 8.55
C SER A 68 19.62 45.32 7.20
N ALA A 69 18.42 45.72 6.79
CA ALA A 69 18.23 46.53 5.60
C ALA A 69 18.70 47.95 5.89
N ALA A 70 19.77 48.38 5.22
CA ALA A 70 20.33 49.72 5.42
C ALA A 70 19.69 50.80 4.52
N GLY A 71 18.76 50.41 3.64
CA GLY A 71 18.05 51.32 2.76
C GLY A 71 18.81 51.67 1.47
N VAL A 72 18.34 52.69 0.80
CA VAL A 72 18.87 53.14 -0.49
C VAL A 72 19.10 54.64 -0.41
N LEU A 73 20.28 55.08 -0.75
CA LEU A 73 20.61 56.52 -0.86
C LEU A 73 20.02 57.06 -2.16
N GLY A 74 19.37 58.24 -2.11
CA GLY A 74 18.78 58.84 -3.30
C GLY A 74 17.39 58.34 -3.67
N GLN A 75 16.71 57.56 -2.80
CA GLN A 75 15.32 57.16 -2.99
C GLN A 75 14.38 58.34 -2.74
N GLN A 76 13.33 58.45 -3.54
CA GLN A 76 12.28 59.46 -3.32
C GLN A 76 11.74 59.42 -1.87
N PRO A 77 11.47 60.54 -1.20
CA PRO A 77 11.24 61.89 -1.80
C PRO A 77 12.46 62.80 -1.91
N VAL A 78 13.68 62.30 -1.84
CA VAL A 78 14.91 63.11 -2.05
C VAL A 78 15.01 63.51 -3.51
N THR A 79 14.93 64.82 -3.79
CA THR A 79 15.05 65.42 -5.13
C THR A 79 16.46 65.84 -5.42
N GLY A 80 16.92 65.70 -6.67
CA GLY A 80 18.23 66.22 -7.12
C GLY A 80 19.33 65.15 -7.20
N LEU A 81 19.01 63.87 -7.05
CA LEU A 81 19.96 62.79 -7.32
C LEU A 81 19.44 61.97 -8.49
N ASP A 82 20.28 61.84 -9.52
CA ASP A 82 19.95 61.00 -10.72
C ASP A 82 20.26 59.54 -10.56
N ILE A 83 20.84 59.13 -9.43
CA ILE A 83 21.25 57.74 -9.15
C ILE A 83 20.79 57.34 -7.75
N THR A 84 20.29 56.10 -7.64
CA THR A 84 20.02 55.46 -6.35
C THR A 84 21.13 54.48 -6.04
N ILE A 85 21.70 54.53 -4.84
CA ILE A 85 22.78 53.64 -4.39
C ILE A 85 22.25 52.79 -3.25
N PRO A 86 22.10 51.47 -3.45
CA PRO A 86 21.74 50.58 -2.35
C PRO A 86 22.89 50.49 -1.34
N ILE A 87 22.57 50.66 -0.05
CA ILE A 87 23.54 50.51 1.02
C ILE A 87 23.47 49.04 1.45
N THR A 88 24.58 48.31 1.26
CA THR A 88 24.73 46.96 1.75
C THR A 88 25.43 46.96 3.09
N THR A 89 24.86 46.29 4.08
CA THR A 89 25.51 46.00 5.36
C THR A 89 26.13 44.63 5.35
N GLN A 90 27.10 44.40 6.21
CA GLN A 90 27.59 43.06 6.49
C GLN A 90 26.38 42.20 6.95
N GLY A 91 26.06 41.13 6.22
CA GLY A 91 24.96 40.22 6.55
C GLY A 91 25.26 39.37 7.79
N ARG A 92 24.63 38.20 7.88
CA ARG A 92 24.93 37.24 8.93
C ARG A 92 26.39 36.81 8.87
N LEU A 93 26.99 36.61 10.04
CA LEU A 93 28.36 36.16 10.17
C LEU A 93 28.46 34.69 9.64
N SER A 94 29.54 34.41 8.90
CA SER A 94 29.69 33.11 8.20
C SER A 94 30.99 32.36 8.54
N SER A 95 31.95 33.03 9.23
CA SER A 95 33.21 32.41 9.58
C SER A 95 33.47 32.41 11.09
N VAL A 96 34.21 31.42 11.56
CA VAL A 96 34.61 31.29 12.99
C VAL A 96 35.21 32.59 13.49
N GLY A 97 36.16 33.20 12.76
CA GLY A 97 36.82 34.45 13.19
C GLY A 97 35.84 35.60 13.35
N GLN A 98 34.83 35.73 12.47
CA GLN A 98 33.80 36.77 12.63
C GLN A 98 32.98 36.59 13.93
N PHE A 99 32.67 35.34 14.28
CA PHE A 99 32.00 35.03 15.55
C PHE A 99 32.91 35.31 16.76
N GLU A 100 34.17 34.89 16.70
CA GLU A 100 35.16 35.14 17.74
C GLU A 100 35.35 36.63 18.05
N ASP A 101 35.23 37.50 17.05
CA ASP A 101 35.38 38.93 17.17
C ASP A 101 34.11 39.68 17.62
N ILE A 102 33.01 39.00 17.86
CA ILE A 102 31.79 39.61 18.46
C ILE A 102 32.15 40.30 19.78
N VAL A 103 31.80 41.56 19.91
CA VAL A 103 32.01 42.34 21.13
C VAL A 103 30.86 42.09 22.10
N ILE A 104 31.14 41.52 23.27
CA ILE A 104 30.13 41.29 24.31
C ILE A 104 29.97 42.52 25.17
N ARG A 105 31.08 43.15 25.57
CA ARG A 105 31.07 44.35 26.38
C ARG A 105 32.26 45.27 26.04
N ALA A 106 32.00 46.59 25.98
CA ALA A 106 33.02 47.63 25.94
C ALA A 106 33.18 48.23 27.35
N ASN A 107 34.37 48.21 27.88
CA ASN A 107 34.65 48.80 29.19
C ASN A 107 34.92 50.31 29.08
N PRO A 108 34.78 51.08 30.18
CA PRO A 108 35.03 52.53 30.18
C PRO A 108 36.48 52.92 29.84
N ASP A 109 37.42 52.01 30.04
CA ASP A 109 38.85 52.18 29.73
C ASP A 109 39.17 51.95 28.23
N GLY A 110 38.16 51.64 27.40
CA GLY A 110 38.30 51.35 25.99
C GLY A 110 38.65 49.90 25.68
N SER A 111 38.82 49.05 26.68
CA SER A 111 39.06 47.61 26.45
C SER A 111 37.75 46.91 26.02
N LEU A 112 37.88 45.95 25.09
CA LEU A 112 36.75 45.19 24.56
C LEU A 112 36.85 43.75 25.00
N ILE A 113 35.76 43.23 25.58
CA ILE A 113 35.64 41.81 25.84
C ILE A 113 34.91 41.18 24.63
N ARG A 114 35.60 40.28 23.96
CA ARG A 114 35.11 39.59 22.78
C ARG A 114 34.67 38.17 23.12
N LEU A 115 33.92 37.52 22.20
CA LEU A 115 33.41 36.16 22.39
C LEU A 115 34.55 35.12 22.57
N LYS A 116 35.68 35.30 21.84
CA LYS A 116 36.89 34.44 22.00
C LYS A 116 37.50 34.48 23.40
N ASP A 117 37.27 35.55 24.18
CA ASP A 117 37.82 35.68 25.52
C ASP A 117 37.08 34.83 26.56
N VAL A 118 35.82 34.45 26.27
CA VAL A 118 34.91 33.74 27.19
C VAL A 118 34.36 32.44 26.64
N ALA A 119 34.57 32.16 25.36
CA ALA A 119 34.10 30.96 24.69
C ALA A 119 35.04 30.50 23.58
N ARG A 120 35.01 29.20 23.27
CA ARG A 120 35.58 28.62 22.07
C ARG A 120 34.51 28.58 21.00
N VAL A 121 34.82 29.05 19.79
CA VAL A 121 33.92 28.97 18.64
C VAL A 121 34.48 27.93 17.65
N SER A 122 33.63 27.06 17.18
CA SER A 122 33.98 26.04 16.18
C SER A 122 32.83 25.80 15.22
N LEU A 123 33.14 25.46 13.97
CA LEU A 123 32.16 25.02 13.00
C LEU A 123 32.03 23.51 13.09
N GLU A 124 30.98 23.04 13.73
CA GLU A 124 30.76 21.63 14.06
C GLU A 124 29.29 21.23 13.77
N ALA A 125 28.88 20.00 14.16
CA ALA A 125 27.50 19.60 14.03
C ALA A 125 26.57 20.38 14.97
N SER A 126 25.38 20.68 14.51
CA SER A 126 24.33 21.35 15.33
C SER A 126 23.90 20.49 16.53
N SER A 127 23.98 19.18 16.42
CA SER A 127 23.65 18.21 17.47
C SER A 127 24.44 16.92 17.23
N TYR A 128 24.82 16.25 18.30
CA TYR A 128 25.46 14.92 18.30
C TYR A 128 24.54 13.83 18.89
N ASN A 129 23.25 14.13 19.08
CA ASN A 129 22.31 13.20 19.71
C ASN A 129 21.85 12.07 18.80
N THR A 130 22.13 12.16 17.51
CA THR A 130 21.73 11.17 16.51
C THR A 130 22.88 10.85 15.58
N GLU A 131 22.97 9.60 15.18
CA GLU A 131 23.94 9.09 14.21
C GLU A 131 23.23 8.25 13.17
N SER A 132 23.71 8.28 11.95
CA SER A 132 23.19 7.45 10.87
C SER A 132 24.31 6.81 10.07
N GLY A 133 24.12 5.55 9.71
CA GLY A 133 25.11 4.80 8.95
C GLY A 133 24.46 3.65 8.19
N ILE A 134 25.24 3.08 7.28
CA ILE A 134 24.87 1.90 6.52
C ILE A 134 26.08 0.94 6.48
N ASN A 135 25.86 -0.32 6.84
CA ASN A 135 26.89 -1.35 6.84
C ASN A 135 28.18 -0.97 7.63
N GLY A 136 28.04 -0.16 8.68
CA GLY A 136 29.17 0.32 9.49
C GLY A 136 29.94 1.49 8.89
N GLU A 137 29.46 2.10 7.79
CA GLU A 137 30.03 3.32 7.21
C GLU A 137 29.09 4.52 7.43
N ASN A 138 29.68 5.72 7.54
CA ASN A 138 28.90 6.95 7.69
C ASN A 138 28.02 7.18 6.47
N ALA A 139 26.76 7.48 6.69
CA ALA A 139 25.79 7.77 5.65
C ALA A 139 24.76 8.80 6.09
N ALA A 140 24.32 9.65 5.18
CA ALA A 140 23.13 10.47 5.37
C ALA A 140 21.90 9.64 4.95
N VAL A 141 21.01 9.34 5.89
CA VAL A 141 19.83 8.52 5.65
C VAL A 141 18.62 9.40 5.37
N LEU A 142 18.07 9.30 4.16
CA LEU A 142 16.86 10.03 3.77
C LEU A 142 15.64 9.11 3.84
N GLY A 143 14.68 9.47 4.70
CA GLY A 143 13.37 8.84 4.76
C GLY A 143 12.38 9.55 3.83
N ILE A 144 11.83 8.81 2.86
CA ILE A 144 10.87 9.32 1.89
C ILE A 144 9.50 8.76 2.23
N TYR A 145 8.54 9.63 2.46
CA TYR A 145 7.17 9.30 2.83
C TYR A 145 6.22 9.81 1.77
N MET A 146 5.34 8.94 1.30
CA MET A 146 4.35 9.32 0.28
C MET A 146 3.12 10.00 0.88
N LEU A 147 2.38 10.71 0.04
CA LEU A 147 1.07 11.26 0.39
C LEU A 147 0.03 10.13 0.55
N PRO A 148 -0.92 10.27 1.48
CA PRO A 148 -2.04 9.35 1.56
C PRO A 148 -2.80 9.28 0.22
N GLY A 149 -3.01 8.04 -0.27
CA GLY A 149 -3.69 7.80 -1.55
C GLY A 149 -2.81 7.85 -2.80
N ALA A 150 -1.53 8.23 -2.69
CA ALA A 150 -0.59 8.14 -3.81
C ALA A 150 -0.25 6.68 -4.16
N ASN A 151 0.09 6.46 -5.42
CA ASN A 151 0.55 5.15 -5.88
C ASN A 151 1.99 4.90 -5.46
N ALA A 152 2.19 4.02 -4.49
CA ALA A 152 3.50 3.73 -3.91
C ALA A 152 4.53 3.27 -4.96
N ILE A 153 4.13 2.44 -5.92
CA ILE A 153 5.02 1.91 -6.96
C ILE A 153 5.48 3.01 -7.91
N GLU A 154 4.56 3.89 -8.33
CA GLU A 154 4.88 5.02 -9.22
C GLU A 154 5.78 6.03 -8.50
N VAL A 155 5.46 6.38 -7.25
CA VAL A 155 6.28 7.29 -6.44
C VAL A 155 7.70 6.72 -6.25
N ALA A 156 7.83 5.46 -5.88
CA ALA A 156 9.15 4.83 -5.71
C ALA A 156 9.94 4.79 -7.02
N LYS A 157 9.28 4.50 -8.14
CA LYS A 157 9.91 4.55 -9.47
C LYS A 157 10.40 5.96 -9.78
N ALA A 158 9.56 6.98 -9.60
CA ALA A 158 9.93 8.37 -9.84
C ALA A 158 11.11 8.81 -8.95
N VAL A 159 11.12 8.40 -7.67
CA VAL A 159 12.23 8.64 -6.74
C VAL A 159 13.51 7.97 -7.20
N LYS A 160 13.46 6.70 -7.62
CA LYS A 160 14.63 5.97 -8.13
C LYS A 160 15.19 6.60 -9.40
N ASP A 161 14.32 7.01 -10.31
CA ASP A 161 14.70 7.69 -11.55
C ASP A 161 15.32 9.05 -11.25
N ALA A 162 14.74 9.83 -10.34
CA ALA A 162 15.31 11.10 -9.88
C ALA A 162 16.66 10.93 -9.20
N MET A 163 16.81 9.93 -8.29
CA MET A 163 18.09 9.65 -7.64
C MET A 163 19.18 9.25 -8.65
N LYS A 164 18.84 8.53 -9.70
CA LYS A 164 19.77 8.19 -10.77
C LYS A 164 20.27 9.45 -11.52
N GLU A 165 19.41 10.44 -11.72
CA GLU A 165 19.83 11.71 -12.33
C GLU A 165 20.62 12.57 -11.36
N ILE A 166 20.17 12.71 -10.11
CA ILE A 166 20.84 13.49 -9.07
C ILE A 166 22.25 12.94 -8.80
N SER A 167 22.41 11.63 -8.78
CA SER A 167 23.68 10.97 -8.49
C SER A 167 24.79 11.27 -9.52
N LYS A 168 24.43 11.70 -10.73
CA LYS A 168 25.43 12.12 -11.74
C LYS A 168 26.21 13.37 -11.31
N ASN A 169 25.64 14.17 -10.41
CA ASN A 169 26.25 15.38 -9.87
C ASN A 169 26.91 15.14 -8.50
N PHE A 170 27.05 13.90 -8.06
CA PHE A 170 27.72 13.61 -6.80
C PHE A 170 29.22 13.82 -6.92
N PRO A 171 29.86 14.32 -5.86
CA PRO A 171 31.31 14.37 -5.78
C PRO A 171 31.94 12.98 -5.97
N GLU A 172 33.17 12.94 -6.51
CA GLU A 172 33.91 11.71 -6.70
C GLU A 172 34.09 10.96 -5.36
N GLY A 173 33.72 9.70 -5.33
CA GLY A 173 33.75 8.85 -4.11
C GLY A 173 32.49 8.90 -3.27
N MET A 174 31.44 9.63 -3.69
CA MET A 174 30.11 9.59 -3.07
C MET A 174 29.17 8.71 -3.92
N SER A 175 28.44 7.84 -3.25
CA SER A 175 27.41 6.98 -3.88
C SER A 175 26.14 6.97 -3.05
N TYR A 176 25.05 6.41 -3.60
CA TYR A 176 23.84 6.18 -2.86
C TYR A 176 23.41 4.73 -2.93
N GLU A 177 22.70 4.29 -1.93
CA GLU A 177 22.09 2.97 -1.85
C GLU A 177 20.66 3.11 -1.33
N ILE A 178 19.78 2.20 -1.72
CA ILE A 178 18.40 2.13 -1.23
C ILE A 178 18.26 0.81 -0.45
N PRO A 179 18.64 0.78 0.82
CA PRO A 179 18.66 -0.45 1.62
C PRO A 179 17.24 -0.93 1.98
N PHE A 180 16.28 -0.03 2.01
CA PHE A 180 14.92 -0.34 2.40
C PHE A 180 13.92 0.27 1.42
N ASP A 181 13.16 -0.59 0.76
CA ASP A 181 12.11 -0.21 -0.19
C ASP A 181 10.90 -1.12 -0.02
N MET A 182 9.85 -0.58 0.62
CA MET A 182 8.59 -1.29 0.82
C MET A 182 7.88 -1.66 -0.48
N THR A 183 8.15 -0.94 -1.58
CA THR A 183 7.46 -1.21 -2.85
C THR A 183 7.94 -2.48 -3.53
N THR A 184 9.11 -2.98 -3.16
CA THR A 184 9.60 -4.29 -3.61
C THR A 184 8.65 -5.39 -3.12
N TYR A 185 8.29 -5.38 -1.83
CA TYR A 185 7.34 -6.31 -1.26
C TYR A 185 5.93 -6.15 -1.89
N ILE A 186 5.46 -4.90 -2.05
CA ILE A 186 4.16 -4.61 -2.66
C ILE A 186 4.11 -5.14 -4.11
N SER A 187 5.14 -4.86 -4.90
CA SER A 187 5.23 -5.32 -6.29
C SER A 187 5.25 -6.84 -6.41
N GLN A 188 6.01 -7.49 -5.53
CA GLN A 188 6.09 -8.95 -5.47
C GLN A 188 4.74 -9.56 -5.06
N SER A 189 4.08 -8.99 -4.04
CA SER A 189 2.75 -9.42 -3.61
C SER A 189 1.72 -9.29 -4.74
N ILE A 190 1.72 -8.17 -5.47
CA ILE A 190 0.83 -7.98 -6.63
C ILE A 190 1.14 -9.01 -7.72
N HIS A 191 2.40 -9.31 -8.00
CA HIS A 191 2.78 -10.33 -8.99
C HIS A 191 2.27 -11.73 -8.60
N GLU A 192 2.44 -12.12 -7.34
CA GLU A 192 1.90 -13.40 -6.83
C GLU A 192 0.37 -13.45 -6.90
N VAL A 193 -0.31 -12.34 -6.67
CA VAL A 193 -1.77 -12.29 -6.81
C VAL A 193 -2.20 -12.42 -8.27
N TYR A 194 -1.50 -11.80 -9.23
CA TYR A 194 -1.77 -12.02 -10.65
C TYR A 194 -1.57 -13.49 -11.04
N LYS A 195 -0.49 -14.09 -10.60
CA LYS A 195 -0.21 -15.51 -10.84
C LYS A 195 -1.33 -16.39 -10.27
N THR A 196 -1.73 -16.16 -9.03
CA THR A 196 -2.82 -16.86 -8.36
C THR A 196 -4.16 -16.68 -9.10
N LEU A 197 -4.43 -15.49 -9.63
CA LEU A 197 -5.62 -15.20 -10.44
C LEU A 197 -5.68 -16.09 -11.69
N PHE A 198 -4.58 -16.22 -12.42
CA PHE A 198 -4.52 -17.08 -13.60
C PHE A 198 -4.56 -18.57 -13.24
N GLU A 199 -3.91 -18.98 -12.17
CA GLU A 199 -3.97 -20.36 -11.65
C GLU A 199 -5.40 -20.72 -11.23
N ALA A 200 -6.08 -19.84 -10.50
CA ALA A 200 -7.47 -20.03 -10.10
C ALA A 200 -8.39 -20.15 -11.33
N LEU A 201 -8.23 -19.26 -12.31
CA LEU A 201 -9.00 -19.33 -13.55
C LEU A 201 -8.76 -20.65 -14.29
N GLY A 202 -7.51 -21.08 -14.43
CA GLY A 202 -7.14 -22.35 -15.05
C GLY A 202 -7.73 -23.55 -14.33
N LEU A 203 -7.67 -23.55 -12.99
CA LEU A 203 -8.25 -24.61 -12.16
C LEU A 203 -9.78 -24.67 -12.30
N VAL A 204 -10.44 -23.52 -12.29
CA VAL A 204 -11.89 -23.43 -12.48
C VAL A 204 -12.28 -23.97 -13.85
N ILE A 205 -11.59 -23.57 -14.92
CA ILE A 205 -11.84 -24.09 -16.27
C ILE A 205 -11.67 -25.62 -16.32
N LEU A 206 -10.63 -26.14 -15.67
CA LEU A 206 -10.38 -27.57 -15.59
C LEU A 206 -11.52 -28.31 -14.87
N VAL A 207 -11.92 -27.81 -13.71
CA VAL A 207 -13.00 -28.44 -12.90
C VAL A 207 -14.33 -28.40 -13.66
N VAL A 208 -14.68 -27.26 -14.26
CA VAL A 208 -15.90 -27.12 -15.08
C VAL A 208 -15.87 -28.07 -16.27
N PHE A 209 -14.73 -28.19 -16.96
CA PHE A 209 -14.59 -29.13 -18.07
C PHE A 209 -14.74 -30.58 -17.65
N LEU A 210 -14.19 -30.96 -16.49
CA LEU A 210 -14.34 -32.32 -15.94
C LEU A 210 -15.77 -32.61 -15.48
N SER A 211 -16.48 -31.58 -14.98
CA SER A 211 -17.87 -31.68 -14.54
C SER A 211 -18.83 -31.82 -15.73
N LEU A 212 -18.80 -30.87 -16.66
CA LEU A 212 -19.71 -30.82 -17.82
C LEU A 212 -19.34 -31.82 -18.91
N GLN A 213 -18.08 -32.25 -19.02
CA GLN A 213 -17.58 -33.19 -20.02
C GLN A 213 -17.91 -32.81 -21.48
N ASN A 214 -18.19 -31.54 -21.69
CA ASN A 214 -18.60 -30.98 -22.96
C ASN A 214 -17.86 -29.64 -23.18
N TRP A 215 -16.96 -29.56 -24.16
CA TRP A 215 -16.15 -28.35 -24.40
C TRP A 215 -16.98 -27.13 -24.77
N ARG A 216 -18.16 -27.33 -25.44
CA ARG A 216 -19.06 -26.22 -25.77
C ARG A 216 -19.75 -25.65 -24.57
N ALA A 217 -20.20 -26.53 -23.67
CA ALA A 217 -20.77 -26.15 -22.39
C ALA A 217 -19.74 -25.42 -21.51
N THR A 218 -18.51 -25.92 -21.47
CA THR A 218 -17.40 -25.30 -20.74
C THR A 218 -17.06 -23.92 -21.26
N LEU A 219 -17.16 -23.67 -22.58
CA LEU A 219 -16.83 -22.37 -23.18
C LEU A 219 -17.71 -21.24 -22.65
N ILE A 220 -18.94 -21.53 -22.22
CA ILE A 220 -19.88 -20.52 -21.74
C ILE A 220 -19.40 -19.87 -20.44
N PRO A 221 -19.11 -20.61 -19.34
CA PRO A 221 -18.53 -20.03 -18.13
C PRO A 221 -17.15 -19.41 -18.40
N VAL A 222 -16.32 -20.02 -19.25
CA VAL A 222 -14.99 -19.51 -19.61
C VAL A 222 -15.04 -18.11 -20.25
N ILE A 223 -16.09 -17.80 -21.02
CA ILE A 223 -16.30 -16.46 -21.60
C ILE A 223 -16.99 -15.52 -20.58
N ALA A 224 -17.90 -16.04 -19.76
CA ALA A 224 -18.62 -15.24 -18.78
C ALA A 224 -17.69 -14.61 -17.73
N VAL A 225 -16.65 -15.33 -17.29
CA VAL A 225 -15.71 -14.82 -16.26
C VAL A 225 -14.93 -13.59 -16.72
N PRO A 226 -14.20 -13.61 -17.85
CA PRO A 226 -13.49 -12.43 -18.32
C PRO A 226 -14.41 -11.21 -18.53
N ILE A 227 -15.62 -11.42 -19.02
CA ILE A 227 -16.58 -10.32 -19.22
C ILE A 227 -17.00 -9.72 -17.88
N SER A 228 -17.28 -10.55 -16.88
CA SER A 228 -17.61 -10.07 -15.53
C SER A 228 -16.43 -9.34 -14.86
N LEU A 229 -15.20 -9.84 -15.05
CA LEU A 229 -14.00 -9.18 -14.53
C LEU A 229 -13.75 -7.82 -15.21
N ILE A 230 -13.86 -7.76 -16.54
CA ILE A 230 -13.71 -6.50 -17.29
C ILE A 230 -14.78 -5.49 -16.86
N GLY A 231 -16.01 -5.93 -16.67
CA GLY A 231 -17.09 -5.08 -16.14
C GLY A 231 -16.78 -4.57 -14.74
N THR A 232 -16.20 -5.42 -13.88
CA THR A 232 -15.77 -5.01 -12.53
C THR A 232 -14.64 -4.00 -12.58
N PHE A 233 -13.63 -4.17 -13.43
CA PHE A 233 -12.57 -3.18 -13.65
C PHE A 233 -13.12 -1.84 -14.16
N GLY A 234 -14.09 -1.87 -15.08
CA GLY A 234 -14.78 -0.66 -15.56
C GLY A 234 -15.46 0.09 -14.42
N PHE A 235 -16.14 -0.63 -13.54
CA PHE A 235 -16.76 -0.03 -12.36
C PHE A 235 -15.72 0.54 -11.38
N MET A 236 -14.65 -0.19 -11.10
CA MET A 236 -13.56 0.28 -10.24
C MET A 236 -12.97 1.60 -10.77
N LEU A 237 -12.80 1.71 -12.08
CA LEU A 237 -12.30 2.93 -12.72
C LEU A 237 -13.26 4.11 -12.51
N ILE A 238 -14.58 3.91 -12.68
CA ILE A 238 -15.61 4.95 -12.50
C ILE A 238 -15.64 5.46 -11.05
N PHE A 239 -15.49 4.56 -10.07
CA PHE A 239 -15.51 4.89 -8.65
C PHE A 239 -14.15 5.29 -8.07
N GLY A 240 -13.10 5.38 -8.89
CA GLY A 240 -11.77 5.78 -8.46
C GLY A 240 -11.09 4.77 -7.55
N PHE A 241 -11.43 3.48 -7.66
CA PHE A 241 -10.77 2.42 -6.90
C PHE A 241 -9.47 2.00 -7.57
N SER A 242 -8.44 1.83 -6.77
CA SER A 242 -7.14 1.34 -7.24
C SER A 242 -7.08 -0.19 -7.25
N LEU A 243 -6.27 -0.73 -8.16
CA LEU A 243 -5.85 -2.13 -8.10
C LEU A 243 -4.81 -2.27 -6.97
N ASN A 244 -5.21 -2.90 -5.90
CA ASN A 244 -4.38 -3.19 -4.74
C ASN A 244 -4.60 -4.63 -4.27
N LEU A 245 -3.81 -5.09 -3.29
CA LEU A 245 -3.86 -6.45 -2.78
C LEU A 245 -5.29 -6.86 -2.37
N LEU A 246 -6.03 -5.99 -1.69
CA LEU A 246 -7.37 -6.29 -1.21
C LEU A 246 -8.40 -6.37 -2.35
N THR A 247 -8.37 -5.44 -3.30
CA THR A 247 -9.27 -5.49 -4.46
C THR A 247 -8.99 -6.72 -5.32
N MET A 248 -7.73 -7.12 -5.46
CA MET A 248 -7.36 -8.32 -6.21
C MET A 248 -7.75 -9.61 -5.49
N LEU A 249 -7.63 -9.67 -4.16
CA LEU A 249 -8.19 -10.78 -3.37
C LEU A 249 -9.71 -10.86 -3.53
N GLY A 250 -10.39 -9.70 -3.54
CA GLY A 250 -11.82 -9.63 -3.84
C GLY A 250 -12.17 -10.19 -5.22
N LEU A 251 -11.35 -9.89 -6.23
CA LEU A 251 -11.53 -10.43 -7.59
C LEU A 251 -11.31 -11.94 -7.65
N ILE A 252 -10.27 -12.46 -6.98
CA ILE A 252 -10.03 -13.92 -6.92
C ILE A 252 -11.22 -14.65 -6.28
N LEU A 253 -11.72 -14.11 -5.16
CA LEU A 253 -12.91 -14.66 -4.51
C LEU A 253 -14.14 -14.57 -5.42
N ALA A 254 -14.31 -13.44 -6.09
CA ALA A 254 -15.40 -13.20 -7.02
C ALA A 254 -15.39 -14.19 -8.20
N ILE A 255 -14.23 -14.61 -8.72
CA ILE A 255 -14.14 -15.59 -9.81
C ILE A 255 -14.89 -16.86 -9.45
N GLY A 256 -14.71 -17.40 -8.23
CA GLY A 256 -15.42 -18.59 -7.78
C GLY A 256 -16.94 -18.42 -7.77
N ILE A 257 -17.41 -17.27 -7.29
CA ILE A 257 -18.84 -16.95 -7.21
C ILE A 257 -19.44 -16.69 -8.60
N VAL A 258 -18.73 -15.94 -9.44
CA VAL A 258 -19.15 -15.57 -10.80
C VAL A 258 -19.31 -16.80 -11.70
N VAL A 259 -18.41 -17.77 -11.56
CA VAL A 259 -18.45 -19.01 -12.35
C VAL A 259 -19.66 -19.85 -12.02
N ASP A 260 -20.05 -19.88 -10.75
CA ASP A 260 -21.14 -20.70 -10.26
C ASP A 260 -22.49 -20.34 -10.92
N ASP A 261 -22.80 -19.07 -11.04
CA ASP A 261 -24.01 -18.59 -11.72
C ASP A 261 -24.11 -19.11 -13.17
N ALA A 262 -23.01 -19.04 -13.92
CA ALA A 262 -22.96 -19.49 -15.31
C ALA A 262 -23.06 -21.03 -15.41
N ILE A 263 -22.44 -21.77 -14.47
CA ILE A 263 -22.47 -23.23 -14.42
C ILE A 263 -23.89 -23.72 -14.18
N VAL A 264 -24.60 -23.14 -13.21
CA VAL A 264 -25.97 -23.52 -12.87
C VAL A 264 -26.91 -23.36 -14.07
N VAL A 265 -26.74 -22.28 -14.84
CA VAL A 265 -27.52 -22.07 -16.08
C VAL A 265 -27.21 -23.16 -17.11
N VAL A 266 -25.94 -23.44 -17.40
CA VAL A 266 -25.52 -24.41 -18.40
C VAL A 266 -25.98 -25.82 -18.02
N GLU A 267 -25.74 -26.22 -16.76
CA GLU A 267 -26.11 -27.55 -16.23
C GLU A 267 -27.62 -27.78 -16.31
N ASN A 268 -28.42 -26.78 -15.93
CA ASN A 268 -29.88 -26.94 -15.99
C ASN A 268 -30.39 -26.99 -17.44
N VAL A 269 -29.81 -26.25 -18.35
CA VAL A 269 -30.14 -26.31 -19.79
C VAL A 269 -29.76 -27.68 -20.33
N GLU A 270 -28.55 -28.19 -20.10
CA GLU A 270 -28.14 -29.55 -20.53
C GLU A 270 -29.03 -30.63 -19.95
N ARG A 271 -29.40 -30.53 -18.68
CA ARG A 271 -30.31 -31.50 -18.02
C ARG A 271 -31.67 -31.53 -18.70
N ILE A 272 -32.27 -30.35 -18.97
CA ILE A 272 -33.58 -30.30 -19.64
C ILE A 272 -33.50 -30.83 -21.09
N MET A 273 -32.38 -30.53 -21.80
CA MET A 273 -32.16 -31.08 -23.15
C MET A 273 -32.07 -32.60 -23.15
N GLU A 274 -31.45 -33.20 -22.13
CA GLU A 274 -31.29 -34.65 -22.01
C GLU A 274 -32.58 -35.37 -21.54
N GLU A 275 -33.30 -34.78 -20.58
CA GLU A 275 -34.53 -35.35 -20.01
C GLU A 275 -35.72 -35.26 -20.97
N GLU A 276 -35.88 -34.13 -21.64
CA GLU A 276 -37.05 -33.88 -22.47
C GLU A 276 -36.79 -34.05 -23.97
N HIS A 277 -35.53 -34.28 -24.35
CA HIS A 277 -35.12 -34.48 -25.76
C HIS A 277 -35.49 -33.31 -26.69
N ILE A 278 -35.47 -32.07 -26.16
CA ILE A 278 -35.76 -30.81 -26.90
C ILE A 278 -34.50 -30.10 -27.34
N GLY A 279 -34.64 -29.16 -28.28
CA GLY A 279 -33.52 -28.36 -28.78
C GLY A 279 -32.99 -27.36 -27.75
N ALA A 280 -31.76 -26.89 -27.94
CA ALA A 280 -31.06 -26.00 -27.01
C ALA A 280 -31.86 -24.71 -26.73
N TYR A 281 -32.50 -24.11 -27.74
CA TYR A 281 -33.29 -22.90 -27.59
C TYR A 281 -34.50 -23.08 -26.65
N GLU A 282 -35.30 -24.13 -26.88
CA GLU A 282 -36.49 -24.43 -26.06
C GLU A 282 -36.09 -24.84 -24.63
N ALA A 283 -35.02 -25.64 -24.51
CA ALA A 283 -34.47 -26.01 -23.21
C ALA A 283 -33.98 -24.81 -22.40
N THR A 284 -33.30 -23.84 -23.05
CA THR A 284 -32.85 -22.61 -22.42
C THR A 284 -34.02 -21.78 -21.92
N LYS A 285 -35.03 -21.58 -22.76
CA LYS A 285 -36.25 -20.85 -22.39
C LYS A 285 -36.94 -21.45 -21.17
N LYS A 286 -37.02 -22.77 -21.13
CA LYS A 286 -37.64 -23.52 -20.01
C LYS A 286 -36.78 -23.45 -18.74
N ALA A 287 -35.45 -23.59 -18.87
CA ALA A 287 -34.50 -23.51 -17.75
C ALA A 287 -34.56 -22.12 -17.09
N MET A 288 -34.57 -21.06 -17.87
CA MET A 288 -34.57 -19.70 -17.35
C MET A 288 -35.84 -19.33 -16.61
N ASN A 289 -37.00 -19.88 -16.98
CA ASN A 289 -38.25 -19.65 -16.24
C ASN A 289 -38.18 -20.10 -14.78
N GLY A 290 -37.39 -21.15 -14.49
CA GLY A 290 -37.21 -21.68 -13.12
C GLY A 290 -36.01 -21.07 -12.40
N LEU A 291 -34.96 -20.69 -13.13
CA LEU A 291 -33.69 -20.24 -12.54
C LEU A 291 -33.59 -18.74 -12.27
N THR A 292 -34.30 -17.90 -13.03
CA THR A 292 -34.15 -16.44 -12.97
C THR A 292 -34.35 -15.92 -11.53
N SER A 293 -35.41 -16.34 -10.86
CA SER A 293 -35.70 -15.91 -9.48
C SER A 293 -34.66 -16.42 -8.48
N ALA A 294 -34.15 -17.63 -8.67
CA ALA A 294 -33.12 -18.21 -7.80
C ALA A 294 -31.79 -17.46 -7.94
N LEU A 295 -31.35 -17.19 -9.16
CA LEU A 295 -30.11 -16.43 -9.42
C LEU A 295 -30.16 -15.01 -8.87
N ILE A 296 -31.27 -14.31 -9.03
CA ILE A 296 -31.47 -12.97 -8.44
C ILE A 296 -31.46 -13.06 -6.92
N ALA A 297 -32.14 -14.03 -6.34
CA ALA A 297 -32.20 -14.19 -4.88
C ALA A 297 -30.83 -14.50 -4.28
N THR A 298 -30.04 -15.42 -4.85
CA THR A 298 -28.68 -15.74 -4.39
C THR A 298 -27.77 -14.52 -4.43
N SER A 299 -27.80 -13.76 -5.52
CA SER A 299 -27.00 -12.54 -5.69
C SER A 299 -27.39 -11.45 -4.69
N LEU A 300 -28.70 -11.26 -4.46
CA LEU A 300 -29.18 -10.30 -3.46
C LEU A 300 -28.76 -10.71 -2.03
N VAL A 301 -28.79 -12.00 -1.71
CA VAL A 301 -28.32 -12.50 -0.41
C VAL A 301 -26.83 -12.25 -0.25
N LEU A 302 -26.01 -12.51 -1.26
CA LEU A 302 -24.59 -12.19 -1.24
C LEU A 302 -24.33 -10.68 -1.06
N CYS A 303 -25.03 -9.85 -1.80
CA CYS A 303 -24.97 -8.39 -1.63
C CYS A 303 -25.37 -7.97 -0.20
N ALA A 304 -26.43 -8.55 0.35
CA ALA A 304 -26.89 -8.24 1.70
C ALA A 304 -25.88 -8.61 2.80
N VAL A 305 -25.06 -9.63 2.57
CA VAL A 305 -23.97 -10.02 3.48
C VAL A 305 -22.78 -9.06 3.37
N PHE A 306 -22.39 -8.69 2.16
CA PHE A 306 -21.19 -7.88 1.94
C PHE A 306 -21.42 -6.37 2.10
N ILE A 307 -22.55 -5.83 1.69
CA ILE A 307 -22.83 -4.37 1.75
C ILE A 307 -22.62 -3.77 3.15
N PRO A 308 -23.09 -4.37 4.26
CA PRO A 308 -22.87 -3.82 5.61
C PRO A 308 -21.41 -3.61 5.97
N VAL A 309 -20.51 -4.48 5.48
CA VAL A 309 -19.07 -4.39 5.73
C VAL A 309 -18.47 -3.11 5.12
N SER A 310 -19.05 -2.60 4.03
CA SER A 310 -18.60 -1.35 3.39
C SER A 310 -18.88 -0.09 4.21
N PHE A 311 -19.76 -0.17 5.21
CA PHE A 311 -20.12 0.94 6.11
C PHE A 311 -19.33 0.94 7.43
N LEU A 312 -18.39 0.03 7.62
CA LEU A 312 -17.50 0.06 8.77
C LEU A 312 -16.70 1.37 8.79
N SER A 313 -16.53 1.94 9.96
CA SER A 313 -15.76 3.18 10.18
C SER A 313 -14.29 2.89 10.50
N GLY A 314 -13.45 3.94 10.41
CA GLY A 314 -12.04 3.87 10.74
C GLY A 314 -11.17 3.23 9.65
N ILE A 315 -9.93 2.90 10.00
CA ILE A 315 -8.93 2.30 9.08
C ILE A 315 -9.44 0.96 8.54
N THR A 316 -10.04 0.15 9.41
CA THR A 316 -10.64 -1.14 9.03
C THR A 316 -11.70 -0.97 7.95
N GLY A 317 -12.58 0.03 8.11
CA GLY A 317 -13.62 0.31 7.13
C GLY A 317 -13.05 0.72 5.77
N GLN A 318 -12.02 1.57 5.75
CA GLN A 318 -11.37 1.98 4.50
C GLN A 318 -10.74 0.78 3.76
N LEU A 319 -10.08 -0.12 4.48
CA LEU A 319 -9.47 -1.32 3.92
C LEU A 319 -10.52 -2.26 3.32
N TYR A 320 -11.56 -2.59 4.09
CA TYR A 320 -12.57 -3.55 3.65
C TYR A 320 -13.56 -2.99 2.64
N ARG A 321 -13.75 -1.66 2.57
CA ARG A 321 -14.69 -1.04 1.65
C ARG A 321 -14.39 -1.37 0.19
N GLN A 322 -13.14 -1.20 -0.26
CA GLN A 322 -12.76 -1.50 -1.65
C GLN A 322 -12.90 -2.99 -1.95
N PHE A 323 -12.45 -3.87 -1.06
CA PHE A 323 -12.62 -5.31 -1.15
C PHE A 323 -14.09 -5.71 -1.31
N THR A 324 -14.94 -5.23 -0.42
CA THR A 324 -16.35 -5.61 -0.35
C THR A 324 -17.14 -5.08 -1.55
N VAL A 325 -16.91 -3.82 -1.94
CA VAL A 325 -17.57 -3.21 -3.10
C VAL A 325 -17.15 -3.94 -4.37
N THR A 326 -15.88 -4.34 -4.50
CA THR A 326 -15.39 -5.12 -5.64
C THR A 326 -16.15 -6.44 -5.76
N ILE A 327 -16.36 -7.17 -4.65
CA ILE A 327 -17.14 -8.42 -4.66
C ILE A 327 -18.59 -8.17 -5.05
N VAL A 328 -19.25 -7.20 -4.41
CA VAL A 328 -20.67 -6.87 -4.69
C VAL A 328 -20.88 -6.54 -6.16
N VAL A 329 -20.03 -5.70 -6.71
CA VAL A 329 -20.08 -5.33 -8.14
C VAL A 329 -19.85 -6.53 -9.04
N SER A 330 -18.85 -7.36 -8.73
CA SER A 330 -18.57 -8.56 -9.50
C SER A 330 -19.76 -9.52 -9.52
N VAL A 331 -20.43 -9.70 -8.38
CA VAL A 331 -21.63 -10.55 -8.25
C VAL A 331 -22.80 -9.97 -9.04
N LEU A 332 -23.05 -8.66 -8.97
CA LEU A 332 -24.12 -8.01 -9.74
C LEU A 332 -23.88 -8.15 -11.25
N ILE A 333 -22.67 -7.92 -11.72
CA ILE A 333 -22.30 -8.09 -13.13
C ILE A 333 -22.44 -9.55 -13.54
N SER A 334 -21.98 -10.50 -12.69
CA SER A 334 -22.17 -11.94 -12.90
C SER A 334 -23.61 -12.30 -13.12
N THR A 335 -24.48 -11.82 -12.27
CA THR A 335 -25.92 -12.06 -12.39
C THR A 335 -26.48 -11.55 -13.72
N VAL A 336 -26.09 -10.35 -14.14
CA VAL A 336 -26.49 -9.81 -15.45
C VAL A 336 -25.97 -10.69 -16.58
N VAL A 337 -24.73 -11.13 -16.53
CA VAL A 337 -24.12 -12.05 -17.51
C VAL A 337 -24.81 -13.40 -17.51
N ALA A 338 -25.12 -13.97 -16.34
CA ALA A 338 -25.82 -15.25 -16.20
C ALA A 338 -27.27 -15.19 -16.69
N LEU A 339 -27.92 -14.04 -16.59
CA LEU A 339 -29.30 -13.85 -17.07
C LEU A 339 -29.40 -13.47 -18.55
N THR A 340 -28.32 -13.00 -19.18
CA THR A 340 -28.33 -12.52 -20.56
C THR A 340 -27.40 -13.32 -21.46
N LEU A 341 -26.09 -13.21 -21.24
CA LEU A 341 -25.07 -13.83 -22.08
C LEU A 341 -25.09 -15.36 -22.01
N SER A 342 -25.14 -15.92 -20.78
CA SER A 342 -25.07 -17.37 -20.60
C SER A 342 -26.23 -18.11 -21.28
N PRO A 343 -27.51 -17.68 -21.14
CA PRO A 343 -28.62 -18.29 -21.86
C PRO A 343 -28.50 -18.11 -23.38
N ALA A 344 -28.08 -16.96 -23.87
CA ALA A 344 -27.89 -16.72 -25.30
C ALA A 344 -26.84 -17.66 -25.88
N MET A 345 -25.71 -17.84 -25.17
CA MET A 345 -24.68 -18.80 -25.55
C MET A 345 -25.15 -20.25 -25.46
N CYS A 346 -25.94 -20.62 -24.44
CA CYS A 346 -26.54 -21.95 -24.34
C CYS A 346 -27.39 -22.27 -25.59
N ALA A 347 -28.28 -21.35 -25.96
CA ALA A 347 -29.14 -21.50 -27.10
C ALA A 347 -28.40 -21.65 -28.44
N LEU A 348 -27.23 -20.98 -28.58
CA LEU A 348 -26.43 -20.98 -29.81
C LEU A 348 -25.40 -22.10 -29.89
N LEU A 349 -24.73 -22.44 -28.79
CA LEU A 349 -23.56 -23.33 -28.79
C LEU A 349 -23.90 -24.77 -28.40
N LEU A 350 -24.90 -25.00 -27.55
CA LEU A 350 -25.24 -26.34 -27.11
C LEU A 350 -25.90 -27.12 -28.22
N LYS A 351 -25.56 -28.42 -28.30
CA LYS A 351 -26.13 -29.36 -29.23
C LYS A 351 -26.59 -30.60 -28.47
N PRO A 352 -27.69 -31.23 -28.91
CA PRO A 352 -28.12 -32.51 -28.30
C PRO A 352 -26.97 -33.52 -28.25
N SER A 353 -26.80 -34.12 -27.10
CA SER A 353 -25.73 -35.12 -26.89
C SER A 353 -25.96 -36.37 -27.72
N ASP A 354 -25.00 -36.71 -28.55
CA ASP A 354 -25.05 -37.97 -29.33
C ASP A 354 -24.65 -39.15 -28.41
N LYS A 355 -25.63 -39.82 -27.80
CA LYS A 355 -25.42 -40.93 -26.86
C LYS A 355 -24.58 -42.09 -27.41
N LYS A 356 -24.29 -42.12 -28.73
CA LYS A 356 -23.49 -43.14 -29.40
C LYS A 356 -21.96 -42.91 -29.37
N LYS A 357 -21.48 -41.77 -28.97
CA LYS A 357 -20.02 -41.51 -28.87
C LYS A 357 -19.45 -42.17 -27.61
N LYS A 358 -18.53 -43.10 -27.77
CA LYS A 358 -17.76 -43.72 -26.69
C LYS A 358 -17.06 -42.60 -25.89
N LYS A 359 -17.47 -42.38 -24.64
CA LYS A 359 -16.79 -41.45 -23.75
C LYS A 359 -15.33 -41.89 -23.53
N HIS A 360 -14.40 -40.98 -23.49
CA HIS A 360 -12.98 -41.24 -23.22
C HIS A 360 -12.82 -42.00 -21.89
N ILE A 361 -11.81 -42.85 -21.78
CA ILE A 361 -11.58 -43.71 -20.60
C ILE A 361 -11.56 -42.88 -19.30
N LEU A 362 -10.97 -41.71 -19.30
CA LEU A 362 -10.90 -40.78 -18.16
C LEU A 362 -12.31 -40.37 -17.67
N PHE A 363 -13.19 -39.97 -18.59
CA PHE A 363 -14.56 -39.59 -18.23
C PHE A 363 -15.41 -40.77 -17.73
N ARG A 364 -15.11 -41.96 -18.20
CA ARG A 364 -15.76 -43.19 -17.69
C ARG A 364 -15.38 -43.48 -16.23
N TYR A 365 -14.11 -43.23 -15.87
CA TYR A 365 -13.63 -43.40 -14.50
C TYR A 365 -14.24 -42.35 -13.57
N ILE A 366 -14.25 -41.06 -13.98
CA ILE A 366 -14.87 -39.97 -13.24
C ILE A 366 -16.37 -40.22 -13.04
N ASN A 367 -17.08 -40.60 -14.07
CA ASN A 367 -18.51 -40.93 -13.98
C ASN A 367 -18.79 -42.11 -13.04
N HIS A 368 -17.95 -43.16 -13.06
CA HIS A 368 -18.10 -44.26 -12.14
C HIS A 368 -17.94 -43.78 -10.67
N TRP A 369 -16.97 -42.95 -10.40
CA TRP A 369 -16.75 -42.35 -9.08
C TRP A 369 -17.92 -41.46 -8.65
N LEU A 370 -18.43 -40.60 -9.53
CA LEU A 370 -19.58 -39.74 -9.29
C LEU A 370 -20.87 -40.55 -9.01
N VAL A 371 -21.14 -41.54 -9.82
CA VAL A 371 -22.33 -42.42 -9.63
C VAL A 371 -22.25 -43.18 -8.31
N THR A 372 -21.07 -43.71 -7.98
CA THR A 372 -20.84 -44.43 -6.72
C THR A 372 -20.97 -43.49 -5.51
N GLY A 373 -20.43 -42.26 -5.63
CA GLY A 373 -20.56 -41.19 -4.64
C GLY A 373 -22.02 -40.82 -4.41
N ASN A 374 -22.76 -40.59 -5.49
CA ASN A 374 -24.18 -40.24 -5.44
C ASN A 374 -25.03 -41.33 -4.79
N ARG A 375 -24.77 -42.61 -5.08
CA ARG A 375 -25.45 -43.74 -4.39
C ARG A 375 -25.14 -43.73 -2.89
N LYS A 376 -23.89 -43.57 -2.48
CA LYS A 376 -23.52 -43.50 -1.06
C LYS A 376 -24.18 -42.30 -0.37
N TYR A 377 -24.18 -41.15 -1.01
CA TYR A 377 -24.83 -39.94 -0.51
C TYR A 377 -26.34 -40.13 -0.35
N SER A 378 -27.03 -40.66 -1.38
CA SER A 378 -28.46 -40.95 -1.34
C SER A 378 -28.83 -41.90 -0.19
N ASN A 379 -28.04 -42.96 -0.01
CA ASN A 379 -28.23 -43.92 1.09
C ASN A 379 -27.99 -43.26 2.47
N LEU A 380 -27.04 -42.35 2.56
CA LEU A 380 -26.75 -41.58 3.79
C LEU A 380 -27.90 -40.64 4.14
N ILE A 381 -28.42 -39.89 3.16
CA ILE A 381 -29.59 -39.03 3.32
C ILE A 381 -30.80 -39.82 3.74
N GLN A 382 -31.07 -40.97 3.11
CA GLN A 382 -32.19 -41.81 3.46
C GLN A 382 -32.10 -42.29 4.91
N LYS A 383 -30.91 -42.74 5.37
CA LYS A 383 -30.67 -43.09 6.77
C LYS A 383 -30.82 -41.91 7.73
N ALA A 384 -30.38 -40.73 7.31
CA ALA A 384 -30.50 -39.48 8.08
C ALA A 384 -31.98 -39.10 8.28
N MET A 385 -32.77 -39.18 7.23
CA MET A 385 -34.22 -38.92 7.28
C MET A 385 -34.98 -39.90 8.19
N MET A 386 -34.51 -41.14 8.29
CA MET A 386 -35.11 -42.12 9.19
C MET A 386 -34.86 -41.82 10.68
N ASN A 387 -33.82 -41.04 11.00
CA ASN A 387 -33.45 -40.72 12.39
C ASN A 387 -33.20 -39.19 12.59
N PRO A 388 -34.20 -38.32 12.38
CA PRO A 388 -34.01 -36.88 12.38
C PRO A 388 -33.52 -36.34 13.73
N ARG A 389 -33.94 -36.95 14.85
CA ARG A 389 -33.49 -36.53 16.19
C ARG A 389 -31.99 -36.72 16.40
N ARG A 390 -31.41 -37.84 15.90
CA ARG A 390 -29.96 -38.09 16.01
C ARG A 390 -29.15 -37.09 15.17
N ILE A 391 -29.64 -36.77 13.97
CA ILE A 391 -29.00 -35.80 13.10
C ILE A 391 -29.07 -34.41 13.72
N LEU A 392 -30.25 -34.03 14.24
CA LEU A 392 -30.43 -32.73 14.89
C LEU A 392 -29.56 -32.59 16.14
N SER A 393 -29.43 -33.64 16.95
CA SER A 393 -28.53 -33.63 18.13
C SER A 393 -27.06 -33.57 17.73
N GLY A 394 -26.65 -34.29 16.67
CA GLY A 394 -25.27 -34.18 16.12
C GLY A 394 -24.96 -32.79 15.59
N PHE A 395 -25.90 -32.15 14.91
CA PHE A 395 -25.77 -30.77 14.47
C PHE A 395 -25.67 -29.79 15.67
N GLY A 396 -26.50 -29.99 16.69
CA GLY A 396 -26.42 -29.19 17.92
C GLY A 396 -25.05 -29.30 18.61
N ILE A 397 -24.52 -30.52 18.72
CA ILE A 397 -23.19 -30.80 19.27
C ILE A 397 -22.12 -30.07 18.43
N MET A 398 -22.20 -30.13 17.10
CA MET A 398 -21.28 -29.45 16.20
C MET A 398 -21.29 -27.91 16.41
N LEU A 399 -22.48 -27.31 16.58
CA LEU A 399 -22.62 -25.88 16.90
C LEU A 399 -21.96 -25.52 18.23
N VAL A 400 -22.15 -26.36 19.26
CA VAL A 400 -21.50 -26.16 20.57
C VAL A 400 -19.98 -26.21 20.45
N ILE A 401 -19.45 -27.22 19.73
CA ILE A 401 -18.01 -27.35 19.49
C ILE A 401 -17.48 -26.14 18.75
N MET A 402 -18.17 -25.69 17.71
CA MET A 402 -17.79 -24.47 16.96
C MET A 402 -17.75 -23.24 17.86
N PHE A 403 -18.77 -23.07 18.70
CA PHE A 403 -18.81 -21.96 19.65
C PHE A 403 -17.67 -22.03 20.69
N VAL A 404 -17.38 -23.22 21.20
CA VAL A 404 -16.26 -23.43 22.14
C VAL A 404 -14.93 -23.11 21.45
N ILE A 405 -14.68 -23.66 20.26
CA ILE A 405 -13.43 -23.41 19.51
C ILE A 405 -13.26 -21.91 19.22
N SER A 406 -14.34 -21.20 18.85
CA SER A 406 -14.27 -19.77 18.54
C SER A 406 -13.77 -18.91 19.72
N ARG A 407 -13.92 -19.40 20.97
CA ARG A 407 -13.41 -18.72 22.17
C ARG A 407 -11.90 -18.81 22.35
N PHE A 408 -11.26 -19.79 21.73
CA PHE A 408 -9.82 -20.00 21.83
C PHE A 408 -9.04 -19.40 20.64
N ILE A 409 -9.75 -18.87 19.63
CA ILE A 409 -9.09 -18.24 18.48
C ILE A 409 -8.60 -16.85 18.89
N PRO A 410 -7.28 -16.58 18.84
CA PRO A 410 -6.76 -15.26 19.14
C PRO A 410 -7.27 -14.25 18.09
N SER A 411 -7.70 -13.08 18.57
CA SER A 411 -8.09 -11.98 17.71
C SER A 411 -6.87 -11.13 17.35
N SER A 412 -6.62 -10.92 16.07
CA SER A 412 -5.60 -10.00 15.57
C SER A 412 -6.21 -9.11 14.50
N PHE A 413 -5.76 -7.85 14.43
CA PHE A 413 -6.21 -6.90 13.41
C PHE A 413 -5.70 -7.26 12.01
N MET A 414 -4.43 -7.66 11.92
CA MET A 414 -3.79 -8.12 10.70
C MET A 414 -3.05 -9.42 10.97
N PRO A 415 -3.01 -10.35 10.00
CA PRO A 415 -2.12 -11.51 10.09
C PRO A 415 -0.67 -11.02 10.13
N GLN A 416 0.19 -11.79 10.79
CA GLN A 416 1.64 -11.55 10.73
C GLN A 416 2.13 -11.98 9.35
N GLU A 417 2.79 -11.06 8.67
CA GLU A 417 3.37 -11.27 7.34
C GLU A 417 4.89 -11.15 7.42
N ASP A 418 5.59 -12.02 6.74
CA ASP A 418 7.03 -11.89 6.55
C ASP A 418 7.30 -10.94 5.37
N GLN A 419 7.74 -9.74 5.69
CA GLN A 419 8.05 -8.70 4.70
C GLN A 419 9.53 -8.72 4.25
N GLY A 420 10.31 -9.72 4.71
CA GLY A 420 11.71 -9.89 4.36
C GLY A 420 12.67 -8.97 5.10
N TYR A 421 12.23 -8.26 6.13
CA TYR A 421 13.07 -7.44 7.01
C TYR A 421 12.59 -7.52 8.46
N PHE A 422 13.50 -7.20 9.37
CA PHE A 422 13.15 -7.00 10.77
C PHE A 422 13.71 -5.67 11.27
N LYS A 423 13.00 -5.03 12.18
CA LYS A 423 13.40 -3.80 12.84
C LYS A 423 13.78 -4.14 14.27
N VAL A 424 14.97 -3.71 14.69
CA VAL A 424 15.43 -3.81 16.07
C VAL A 424 15.40 -2.39 16.66
N GLU A 425 14.75 -2.24 17.79
CA GLU A 425 14.72 -1.00 18.56
C GLU A 425 15.39 -1.29 19.90
N LEU A 426 16.47 -0.58 20.19
CA LEU A 426 17.22 -0.71 21.43
C LEU A 426 17.02 0.57 22.23
N GLU A 427 16.48 0.41 23.42
CA GLU A 427 16.32 1.51 24.38
C GLU A 427 17.38 1.34 25.47
N LEU A 428 18.24 2.33 25.60
CA LEU A 428 19.28 2.35 26.62
C LEU A 428 18.78 3.09 27.87
N PRO A 429 19.34 2.81 29.04
CA PRO A 429 19.01 3.55 30.26
C PRO A 429 19.27 5.06 30.10
N GLU A 430 18.52 5.87 30.87
CA GLU A 430 18.73 7.32 30.91
C GLU A 430 20.20 7.66 31.25
N GLY A 431 20.81 8.54 30.47
CA GLY A 431 22.20 8.96 30.63
C GLY A 431 23.23 8.10 29.91
N ALA A 432 22.83 7.07 29.15
CA ALA A 432 23.74 6.34 28.29
C ALA A 432 24.25 7.24 27.15
N THR A 433 25.53 7.06 26.78
CA THR A 433 26.15 7.73 25.63
C THR A 433 25.89 6.94 24.35
N LEU A 434 26.05 7.57 23.19
CA LEU A 434 25.97 6.89 21.88
C LEU A 434 27.19 6.02 21.58
N GLU A 435 28.28 6.15 22.36
CA GLU A 435 29.52 5.35 22.23
C GLU A 435 29.46 4.07 23.04
#